data_1dc907405fd4c670af0c50bcc2bbeee8
#
_entry.id   1dc907405fd4c670af0c50bcc2bbeee8
#
_cell.length_a   1.000
_cell.length_b   1.000
_cell.length_c   1.000
_cell.angle_alpha   90.00
_cell.angle_beta   90.00
_cell.angle_gamma   90.00
#
_symmetry.space_group_name_H-M   'P 1'
#
loop_
_entity.id
_entity.type
_entity.pdbx_description
1 polymer ?
#
loop_
_entity_poly.entity_id
_entity_poly.type
_entity_poly.pdbx_seq_one_letter_code
_entity_poly.pdbx_strand_id
1 'polypeptide(L)'
;MQRLTQNTIEDIVNRSVNYKNMNNHNDLNINNKYKVLFVCLGNICRSPAAQGIFEHIVRENAMQDRIVADSAGIYGGHSGSHPDRRMRTAALYRGYGLSHSARQVRGYDFPEFDLIVAMDDQNYEDLMHLAPSVEDSHKIVRMASYLTEHKISYIPDPYYMGSEGFSLVLDLLEDGCRNLYESIVKTL
;
A
#
# COMPACT_ATOMS: atom_id res chain seq x y z
N MET A 1 12.80 4.51 19.38
CA MET A 1 12.17 3.78 18.26
C MET A 1 13.22 3.51 17.20
N GLN A 2 13.60 2.25 17.02
CA GLN A 2 14.56 1.87 15.97
C GLN A 2 13.82 1.92 14.63
N ARG A 3 14.33 2.69 13.65
CA ARG A 3 13.90 2.59 12.25
C ARG A 3 14.18 1.17 11.79
N LEU A 4 13.19 0.51 11.21
CA LEU A 4 13.46 -0.69 10.43
C LEU A 4 14.50 -0.32 9.37
N THR A 5 15.63 -1.00 9.37
CA THR A 5 16.67 -0.78 8.37
C THR A 5 16.16 -1.27 7.01
N GLN A 6 16.71 -0.74 5.93
CA GLN A 6 16.37 -1.17 4.56
C GLN A 6 16.53 -2.70 4.39
N ASN A 7 17.51 -3.29 5.06
CA ASN A 7 17.70 -4.74 5.13
C ASN A 7 16.51 -5.49 5.77
N THR A 8 15.84 -4.90 6.76
CA THR A 8 14.67 -5.51 7.42
C THR A 8 13.45 -5.51 6.48
N ILE A 9 13.33 -4.49 5.64
CA ILE A 9 12.25 -4.38 4.64
C ILE A 9 12.49 -5.38 3.50
N GLU A 10 13.70 -5.48 2.99
CA GLU A 10 14.09 -6.48 1.99
C GLU A 10 13.88 -7.91 2.52
N ASP A 11 14.16 -8.15 3.81
CA ASP A 11 13.89 -9.43 4.46
C ASP A 11 12.40 -9.77 4.53
N ILE A 12 11.52 -8.78 4.79
CA ILE A 12 10.07 -9.01 4.83
C ILE A 12 9.55 -9.33 3.44
N VAL A 13 9.96 -8.57 2.43
CA VAL A 13 9.57 -8.80 1.03
C VAL A 13 10.11 -10.16 0.56
N ASN A 14 11.38 -10.48 0.85
CA ASN A 14 11.99 -11.77 0.52
C ASN A 14 11.31 -12.96 1.21
N ARG A 15 10.86 -12.80 2.46
CA ARG A 15 10.12 -13.85 3.18
C ARG A 15 8.76 -14.12 2.55
N SER A 16 8.01 -13.08 2.15
CA SER A 16 6.71 -13.26 1.50
C SER A 16 6.82 -13.97 0.14
N VAL A 17 7.88 -13.70 -0.62
CA VAL A 17 8.16 -14.39 -1.89
C VAL A 17 8.61 -15.85 -1.65
N ASN A 18 9.49 -16.08 -0.67
CA ASN A 18 9.96 -17.44 -0.35
C ASN A 18 8.82 -18.34 0.15
N TYR A 19 7.87 -17.81 0.93
CA TYR A 19 6.71 -18.56 1.40
C TYR A 19 5.81 -19.02 0.24
N LYS A 20 5.59 -18.17 -0.77
CA LYS A 20 4.87 -18.57 -1.99
C LYS A 20 5.60 -19.66 -2.78
N ASN A 21 6.92 -19.53 -2.90
CA ASN A 21 7.74 -20.50 -3.63
C ASN A 21 7.82 -21.86 -2.94
N MET A 22 7.75 -21.92 -1.60
CA MET A 22 7.74 -23.20 -0.84
C MET A 22 6.41 -23.94 -0.96
N ASN A 23 5.28 -23.23 -1.12
CA ASN A 23 3.96 -23.83 -1.24
C ASN A 23 3.59 -24.23 -2.68
N ASN A 24 4.40 -23.84 -3.70
CA ASN A 24 4.11 -24.01 -5.12
C ASN A 24 4.92 -25.14 -5.78
N HIS A 25 5.16 -26.26 -5.12
CA HIS A 25 5.88 -27.36 -5.78
C HIS A 25 5.07 -28.17 -6.80
N ASN A 26 3.81 -27.84 -7.09
CA ASN A 26 3.03 -28.62 -8.07
C ASN A 26 1.96 -27.90 -8.89
N ASP A 27 1.98 -26.55 -9.02
CA ASP A 27 1.07 -25.93 -9.98
C ASP A 27 1.80 -24.86 -10.82
N LEU A 28 1.90 -25.14 -12.13
CA LEU A 28 2.16 -24.16 -13.17
C LEU A 28 0.99 -23.16 -13.21
N ASN A 29 0.83 -22.35 -12.16
CA ASN A 29 -0.26 -21.39 -12.06
C ASN A 29 0.19 -20.06 -12.69
N ILE A 30 -0.20 -19.88 -13.95
CA ILE A 30 0.07 -18.75 -14.84
C ILE A 30 -0.49 -17.40 -14.33
N ASN A 31 -1.07 -17.36 -13.10
CA ASN A 31 -1.80 -16.19 -12.59
C ASN A 31 -1.40 -15.74 -11.17
N ASN A 32 -0.21 -16.05 -10.69
CA ASN A 32 0.18 -15.66 -9.34
C ASN A 32 0.82 -14.26 -9.34
N LYS A 33 -0.02 -13.22 -9.39
CA LYS A 33 0.42 -11.82 -9.29
C LYS A 33 0.83 -11.51 -7.84
N TYR A 34 1.86 -10.69 -7.68
CA TYR A 34 2.19 -10.08 -6.40
C TYR A 34 1.13 -9.02 -6.05
N LYS A 35 0.49 -9.15 -4.89
CA LYS A 35 -0.66 -8.34 -4.49
C LYS A 35 -0.29 -7.39 -3.34
N VAL A 36 -0.48 -6.10 -3.54
CA VAL A 36 -0.24 -5.05 -2.53
C VAL A 36 -1.55 -4.44 -2.08
N LEU A 37 -1.77 -4.34 -0.77
CA LEU A 37 -2.92 -3.66 -0.17
C LEU A 37 -2.45 -2.39 0.56
N PHE A 38 -2.94 -1.23 0.13
CA PHE A 38 -2.70 0.04 0.82
C PHE A 38 -3.81 0.31 1.83
N VAL A 39 -3.47 0.64 3.08
CA VAL A 39 -4.46 0.84 4.14
C VAL A 39 -4.26 2.18 4.85
N CYS A 40 -5.34 2.95 4.95
CA CYS A 40 -5.41 4.15 5.79
C CYS A 40 -6.66 4.09 6.69
N LEU A 41 -7.00 5.16 7.40
CA LEU A 41 -8.17 5.16 8.27
C LEU A 41 -9.47 4.95 7.47
N GLY A 42 -9.81 5.83 6.53
CA GLY A 42 -11.14 5.89 5.90
C GLY A 42 -11.22 5.39 4.47
N ASN A 43 -10.10 5.05 3.82
CA ASN A 43 -10.02 4.63 2.41
C ASN A 43 -10.60 5.65 1.41
N ILE A 44 -10.50 6.94 1.72
CA ILE A 44 -10.98 8.01 0.83
C ILE A 44 -9.93 9.04 0.42
N CYS A 45 -8.76 9.06 1.08
CA CYS A 45 -7.67 9.98 0.73
C CYS A 45 -6.36 9.23 0.44
N ARG A 46 -5.62 8.84 1.49
CA ARG A 46 -4.24 8.34 1.39
C ARG A 46 -4.13 7.01 0.64
N SER A 47 -4.85 5.98 1.07
CA SER A 47 -4.73 4.64 0.49
C SER A 47 -5.23 4.55 -0.96
N PRO A 48 -6.35 5.19 -1.40
CA PRO A 48 -6.71 5.18 -2.81
C PRO A 48 -5.75 6.02 -3.67
N ALA A 49 -5.13 7.07 -3.13
CA ALA A 49 -4.08 7.81 -3.84
C ALA A 49 -2.82 6.96 -4.02
N ALA A 50 -2.38 6.25 -2.97
CA ALA A 50 -1.27 5.31 -3.06
C ALA A 50 -1.53 4.22 -4.09
N GLN A 51 -2.72 3.61 -4.09
CA GLN A 51 -3.12 2.63 -5.09
C GLN A 51 -3.02 3.22 -6.51
N GLY A 52 -3.61 4.38 -6.76
CA GLY A 52 -3.61 4.99 -8.10
C GLY A 52 -2.22 5.33 -8.61
N ILE A 53 -1.33 5.86 -7.74
CA ILE A 53 0.07 6.15 -8.05
C ILE A 53 0.83 4.85 -8.34
N PHE A 54 0.70 3.86 -7.47
CA PHE A 54 1.39 2.58 -7.62
C PHE A 54 0.96 1.82 -8.88
N GLU A 55 -0.34 1.76 -9.18
CA GLU A 55 -0.87 1.20 -10.43
C GLU A 55 -0.37 1.93 -11.67
N HIS A 56 -0.18 3.26 -11.59
CA HIS A 56 0.43 4.04 -12.66
C HIS A 56 1.88 3.60 -12.89
N ILE A 57 2.70 3.51 -11.84
CA ILE A 57 4.09 3.03 -11.91
C ILE A 57 4.16 1.61 -12.49
N VAL A 58 3.29 0.70 -12.04
CA VAL A 58 3.22 -0.67 -12.54
C VAL A 58 2.91 -0.70 -14.04
N ARG A 59 1.97 0.14 -14.52
CA ARG A 59 1.64 0.23 -15.95
C ARG A 59 2.77 0.80 -16.79
N GLU A 60 3.43 1.87 -16.33
CA GLU A 60 4.56 2.48 -17.04
C GLU A 60 5.72 1.49 -17.25
N ASN A 61 5.86 0.54 -16.34
CA ASN A 61 6.88 -0.50 -16.40
C ASN A 61 6.40 -1.83 -17.01
N ALA A 62 5.20 -1.86 -17.59
CA ALA A 62 4.60 -3.06 -18.22
C ALA A 62 4.53 -4.28 -17.26
N MET A 63 4.31 -4.05 -15.95
CA MET A 63 4.29 -5.10 -14.92
C MET A 63 2.87 -5.46 -14.44
N GLN A 64 1.80 -4.99 -15.10
CA GLN A 64 0.40 -5.21 -14.68
C GLN A 64 -0.03 -6.69 -14.73
N ASP A 65 0.72 -7.53 -15.43
CA ASP A 65 0.49 -8.98 -15.43
C ASP A 65 1.18 -9.71 -14.26
N ARG A 66 2.07 -9.03 -13.55
CA ARG A 66 2.85 -9.57 -12.43
C ARG A 66 2.53 -8.93 -11.08
N ILE A 67 2.08 -7.68 -11.06
CA ILE A 67 1.83 -6.91 -9.84
C ILE A 67 0.45 -6.27 -9.93
N VAL A 68 -0.32 -6.35 -8.85
CA VAL A 68 -1.62 -5.67 -8.70
C VAL A 68 -1.70 -4.98 -7.33
N ALA A 69 -2.51 -3.94 -7.27
CA ALA A 69 -2.76 -3.22 -6.03
C ALA A 69 -4.26 -3.07 -5.76
N ASP A 70 -4.59 -2.93 -4.50
CA ASP A 70 -5.91 -2.54 -4.01
C ASP A 70 -5.75 -1.64 -2.79
N SER A 71 -6.83 -1.06 -2.30
CA SER A 71 -6.80 -0.28 -1.07
C SER A 71 -8.02 -0.52 -0.19
N ALA A 72 -7.85 -0.32 1.12
CA ALA A 72 -8.89 -0.49 2.12
C ALA A 72 -8.72 0.53 3.26
N GLY A 73 -9.72 0.62 4.14
CA GLY A 73 -9.69 1.45 5.35
C GLY A 73 -9.89 0.62 6.61
N ILE A 74 -9.29 1.07 7.72
CA ILE A 74 -9.59 0.52 9.04
C ILE A 74 -11.06 0.76 9.38
N TYR A 75 -11.55 1.98 9.11
CA TYR A 75 -12.92 2.38 9.38
C TYR A 75 -13.84 2.12 8.18
N GLY A 76 -14.93 1.40 8.41
CA GLY A 76 -15.87 0.98 7.36
C GLY A 76 -16.97 2.00 7.02
N GLY A 77 -17.04 3.15 7.69
CA GLY A 77 -18.14 4.11 7.52
C GLY A 77 -18.20 4.81 6.18
N HIS A 78 -17.16 4.72 5.38
CA HIS A 78 -17.12 5.24 4.00
C HIS A 78 -17.30 4.17 2.92
N SER A 79 -17.62 2.93 3.29
CA SER A 79 -17.75 1.82 2.31
C SER A 79 -18.71 2.16 1.18
N GLY A 80 -18.30 1.94 -0.07
CA GLY A 80 -19.01 2.30 -1.28
C GLY A 80 -18.82 3.75 -1.75
N SER A 81 -18.23 4.62 -0.94
CA SER A 81 -17.96 6.01 -1.33
C SER A 81 -16.79 6.09 -2.32
N HIS A 82 -16.85 7.06 -3.21
CA HIS A 82 -15.69 7.45 -4.01
C HIS A 82 -14.62 8.12 -3.13
N PRO A 83 -13.35 8.15 -3.55
CA PRO A 83 -12.31 8.92 -2.88
C PRO A 83 -12.70 10.40 -2.76
N ASP A 84 -12.21 11.08 -1.73
CA ASP A 84 -12.47 12.50 -1.47
C ASP A 84 -12.25 13.34 -2.72
N ARG A 85 -13.19 14.23 -3.03
CA ARG A 85 -13.16 15.06 -4.24
C ARG A 85 -11.86 15.86 -4.36
N ARG A 86 -11.34 16.38 -3.22
CA ARG A 86 -10.11 17.19 -3.19
C ARG A 86 -8.91 16.31 -3.57
N MET A 87 -8.83 15.10 -3.00
CA MET A 87 -7.79 14.13 -3.34
C MET A 87 -7.87 13.71 -4.81
N ARG A 88 -9.06 13.40 -5.32
CA ARG A 88 -9.26 13.06 -6.74
C ARG A 88 -8.81 14.19 -7.67
N THR A 89 -9.15 15.44 -7.32
CA THR A 89 -8.75 16.62 -8.11
C THR A 89 -7.24 16.79 -8.09
N ALA A 90 -6.60 16.74 -6.92
CA ALA A 90 -5.15 16.89 -6.79
C ALA A 90 -4.38 15.77 -7.52
N ALA A 91 -4.83 14.53 -7.38
CA ALA A 91 -4.24 13.38 -8.07
C ALA A 91 -4.40 13.49 -9.61
N LEU A 92 -5.56 13.90 -10.08
CA LEU A 92 -5.82 14.08 -11.52
C LEU A 92 -4.90 15.13 -12.16
N TYR A 93 -4.59 16.23 -11.46
CA TYR A 93 -3.62 17.23 -11.93
C TYR A 93 -2.22 16.66 -12.14
N ARG A 94 -1.89 15.55 -11.46
CA ARG A 94 -0.62 14.81 -11.61
C ARG A 94 -0.73 13.61 -12.55
N GLY A 95 -1.89 13.40 -13.20
CA GLY A 95 -2.12 12.30 -14.13
C GLY A 95 -2.65 11.00 -13.50
N TYR A 96 -2.96 11.01 -12.20
CA TYR A 96 -3.47 9.83 -11.52
C TYR A 96 -5.00 9.83 -11.44
N GLY A 97 -5.65 8.84 -12.08
CA GLY A 97 -7.08 8.61 -11.96
C GLY A 97 -7.41 7.76 -10.73
N LEU A 98 -8.24 8.27 -9.83
CA LEU A 98 -8.69 7.51 -8.66
C LEU A 98 -10.14 7.05 -8.86
N SER A 99 -10.33 5.80 -9.30
CA SER A 99 -11.64 5.20 -9.59
C SER A 99 -12.12 4.21 -8.52
N HIS A 100 -11.36 4.06 -7.44
CA HIS A 100 -11.64 3.11 -6.36
C HIS A 100 -12.96 3.44 -5.62
N SER A 101 -13.61 2.40 -5.07
CA SER A 101 -14.72 2.52 -4.11
C SER A 101 -14.25 2.07 -2.73
N ALA A 102 -14.41 2.93 -1.73
CA ALA A 102 -13.92 2.67 -0.38
C ALA A 102 -14.51 1.36 0.18
N ARG A 103 -13.67 0.57 0.82
CA ARG A 103 -14.04 -0.66 1.54
C ARG A 103 -13.30 -0.78 2.87
N GLN A 104 -13.86 -1.54 3.80
CA GLN A 104 -13.17 -1.85 5.04
C GLN A 104 -12.20 -3.02 4.83
N VAL A 105 -11.01 -2.94 5.46
CA VAL A 105 -10.10 -4.08 5.57
C VAL A 105 -10.70 -5.15 6.47
N ARG A 106 -10.49 -6.42 6.13
CA ARG A 106 -11.02 -7.58 6.83
C ARG A 106 -9.93 -8.63 7.06
N GLY A 107 -10.12 -9.51 8.02
CA GLY A 107 -9.19 -10.60 8.30
C GLY A 107 -8.89 -11.49 7.08
N TYR A 108 -9.84 -11.67 6.17
CA TYR A 108 -9.66 -12.43 4.94
C TYR A 108 -8.79 -11.73 3.88
N ASP A 109 -8.50 -10.43 4.01
CA ASP A 109 -7.55 -9.75 3.13
C ASP A 109 -6.12 -10.23 3.37
N PHE A 110 -5.76 -10.59 4.59
CA PHE A 110 -4.38 -10.95 4.94
C PHE A 110 -3.84 -12.15 4.15
N PRO A 111 -4.54 -13.28 4.00
CA PRO A 111 -4.06 -14.37 3.16
C PRO A 111 -4.07 -14.05 1.66
N GLU A 112 -4.87 -13.07 1.22
CA GLU A 112 -5.00 -12.72 -0.20
C GLU A 112 -3.89 -11.78 -0.69
N PHE A 113 -3.28 -10.98 0.19
CA PHE A 113 -2.25 -10.02 -0.16
C PHE A 113 -0.87 -10.46 0.32
N ASP A 114 0.15 -10.16 -0.48
CA ASP A 114 1.55 -10.45 -0.16
C ASP A 114 2.18 -9.36 0.70
N LEU A 115 1.70 -8.13 0.56
CA LEU A 115 2.17 -6.98 1.31
C LEU A 115 0.99 -6.07 1.67
N ILE A 116 0.96 -5.60 2.92
CA ILE A 116 -0.05 -4.67 3.44
C ILE A 116 0.66 -3.42 3.94
N VAL A 117 0.34 -2.26 3.36
CA VAL A 117 1.07 -1.01 3.55
C VAL A 117 0.23 -0.02 4.34
N ALA A 118 0.61 0.24 5.57
CA ALA A 118 -0.04 1.20 6.47
C ALA A 118 0.47 2.64 6.23
N MET A 119 -0.42 3.63 6.33
CA MET A 119 -0.08 5.03 6.10
C MET A 119 0.51 5.73 7.33
N ASP A 120 0.13 5.31 8.53
CA ASP A 120 0.62 5.86 9.79
C ASP A 120 0.75 4.77 10.87
N ASP A 121 1.27 5.14 12.05
CA ASP A 121 1.47 4.20 13.15
C ASP A 121 0.16 3.64 13.68
N GLN A 122 -0.92 4.44 13.75
CA GLN A 122 -2.22 3.95 14.20
C GLN A 122 -2.79 2.91 13.25
N ASN A 123 -2.72 3.16 11.93
CA ASN A 123 -3.16 2.17 10.94
C ASN A 123 -2.32 0.88 11.00
N TYR A 124 -1.01 1.01 11.27
CA TYR A 124 -0.13 -0.13 11.46
C TYR A 124 -0.54 -0.97 12.69
N GLU A 125 -0.77 -0.32 13.83
CA GLU A 125 -1.19 -0.99 15.06
C GLU A 125 -2.55 -1.68 14.92
N ASP A 126 -3.53 -0.99 14.30
CA ASP A 126 -4.85 -1.55 14.02
C ASP A 126 -4.76 -2.81 13.13
N LEU A 127 -3.92 -2.77 12.09
CA LEU A 127 -3.66 -3.93 11.24
C LEU A 127 -2.97 -5.08 11.98
N MET A 128 -2.00 -4.77 12.85
CA MET A 128 -1.34 -5.78 13.69
C MET A 128 -2.34 -6.50 14.61
N HIS A 129 -3.33 -5.78 15.16
CA HIS A 129 -4.39 -6.37 15.97
C HIS A 129 -5.40 -7.18 15.14
N LEU A 130 -5.61 -6.82 13.88
CA LEU A 130 -6.55 -7.49 12.98
C LEU A 130 -5.95 -8.74 12.31
N ALA A 131 -4.62 -8.85 12.26
CA ALA A 131 -3.92 -9.95 11.61
C ALA A 131 -4.29 -11.31 12.22
N PRO A 132 -4.76 -12.27 11.39
CA PRO A 132 -5.23 -13.57 11.91
C PRO A 132 -4.10 -14.45 12.45
N SER A 133 -2.87 -14.27 11.98
CA SER A 133 -1.69 -15.06 12.36
C SER A 133 -0.43 -14.20 12.47
N VAL A 134 0.62 -14.77 13.05
CA VAL A 134 1.95 -14.16 13.13
C VAL A 134 2.52 -13.98 11.72
N GLU A 135 2.33 -14.96 10.84
CA GLU A 135 2.78 -14.91 9.44
C GLU A 135 2.12 -13.76 8.70
N ASP A 136 0.81 -13.54 8.91
CA ASP A 136 0.08 -12.42 8.32
C ASP A 136 0.55 -11.07 8.87
N SER A 137 0.89 -10.99 10.15
CA SER A 137 1.42 -9.78 10.74
C SER A 137 2.77 -9.35 10.15
N HIS A 138 3.57 -10.29 9.66
CA HIS A 138 4.85 -10.02 9.00
C HIS A 138 4.70 -9.36 7.61
N LYS A 139 3.51 -9.41 7.01
CA LYS A 139 3.22 -8.74 5.74
C LYS A 139 2.95 -7.24 5.89
N ILE A 140 2.81 -6.75 7.13
CA ILE A 140 2.42 -5.37 7.40
C ILE A 140 3.67 -4.49 7.47
N VAL A 141 3.70 -3.45 6.65
CA VAL A 141 4.79 -2.46 6.61
C VAL A 141 4.23 -1.04 6.66
N ARG A 142 5.08 -0.07 6.96
CA ARG A 142 4.72 1.36 6.90
C ARG A 142 5.14 1.97 5.56
N MET A 143 4.28 2.75 4.92
CA MET A 143 4.64 3.51 3.71
C MET A 143 5.88 4.39 3.95
N ALA A 144 5.97 5.02 5.12
CA ALA A 144 7.10 5.88 5.47
C ALA A 144 8.46 5.17 5.49
N SER A 145 8.50 3.84 5.59
CA SER A 145 9.74 3.07 5.50
C SER A 145 10.35 3.08 4.10
N TYR A 146 9.56 3.42 3.09
CA TYR A 146 9.99 3.52 1.68
C TYR A 146 10.31 4.96 1.24
N LEU A 147 10.18 5.96 2.13
CA LEU A 147 10.54 7.34 1.81
C LEU A 147 12.07 7.50 1.81
N THR A 148 12.62 8.02 0.72
CA THR A 148 14.04 8.32 0.56
C THR A 148 14.32 9.81 0.45
N GLU A 149 13.44 10.55 -0.20
CA GLU A 149 13.56 11.99 -0.40
C GLU A 149 13.00 12.80 0.78
N HIS A 150 12.08 12.20 1.56
CA HIS A 150 11.38 12.87 2.65
C HIS A 150 11.74 12.25 4.01
N LYS A 151 12.05 13.11 5.00
CA LYS A 151 12.41 12.69 6.37
C LYS A 151 11.20 12.77 7.31
N ILE A 152 10.12 12.09 6.99
CA ILE A 152 8.91 11.99 7.80
C ILE A 152 8.64 10.52 8.14
N SER A 153 8.07 10.26 9.31
CA SER A 153 7.85 8.88 9.81
C SER A 153 6.45 8.32 9.53
N TYR A 154 5.56 9.10 8.92
CA TYR A 154 4.19 8.70 8.58
C TYR A 154 3.66 9.52 7.42
N ILE A 155 2.60 9.06 6.75
CA ILE A 155 1.85 9.83 5.75
C ILE A 155 0.73 10.57 6.48
N PRO A 156 0.75 11.92 6.55
CA PRO A 156 -0.24 12.70 7.29
C PRO A 156 -1.63 12.56 6.66
N ASP A 157 -2.69 12.68 7.50
CA ASP A 157 -4.06 12.67 6.98
C ASP A 157 -4.45 14.07 6.46
N PRO A 158 -4.71 14.25 5.14
CA PRO A 158 -5.01 15.56 4.58
C PRO A 158 -6.45 16.00 4.81
N TYR A 159 -7.30 15.17 5.41
CA TYR A 159 -8.75 15.40 5.43
C TYR A 159 -9.13 16.76 6.04
N TYR A 160 -8.45 17.17 7.11
CA TYR A 160 -8.64 18.45 7.78
C TYR A 160 -7.59 19.51 7.40
N MET A 161 -6.74 19.21 6.42
CA MET A 161 -5.75 20.13 5.91
C MET A 161 -6.27 20.86 4.66
N GLY A 162 -5.70 22.02 4.35
CA GLY A 162 -5.98 22.73 3.10
C GLY A 162 -5.41 22.00 1.86
N SER A 163 -5.50 22.66 0.71
CA SER A 163 -5.00 22.12 -0.58
C SER A 163 -3.53 21.68 -0.52
N GLU A 164 -2.69 22.37 0.23
CA GLU A 164 -1.27 22.05 0.43
C GLU A 164 -1.08 20.68 1.10
N GLY A 165 -2.00 20.28 2.01
CA GLY A 165 -1.97 18.97 2.64
C GLY A 165 -2.16 17.82 1.65
N PHE A 166 -3.05 17.99 0.67
CA PHE A 166 -3.24 17.00 -0.38
C PHE A 166 -2.02 16.92 -1.31
N SER A 167 -1.40 18.06 -1.63
CA SER A 167 -0.17 18.09 -2.43
C SER A 167 0.97 17.38 -1.70
N LEU A 168 1.20 17.71 -0.42
CA LEU A 168 2.23 17.05 0.39
C LEU A 168 2.03 15.53 0.44
N VAL A 169 0.81 15.06 0.65
CA VAL A 169 0.52 13.62 0.68
C VAL A 169 0.88 12.96 -0.65
N LEU A 170 0.57 13.61 -1.78
CA LEU A 170 0.94 13.07 -3.09
C LEU A 170 2.46 13.04 -3.28
N ASP A 171 3.21 14.08 -2.86
CA ASP A 171 4.67 14.08 -2.91
C ASP A 171 5.28 12.89 -2.15
N LEU A 172 4.77 12.66 -0.93
CA LEU A 172 5.21 11.53 -0.09
C LEU A 172 4.84 10.17 -0.71
N LEU A 173 3.65 10.05 -1.31
CA LEU A 173 3.21 8.81 -1.92
C LEU A 173 3.95 8.51 -3.23
N GLU A 174 4.31 9.51 -4.01
CA GLU A 174 5.13 9.35 -5.22
C GLU A 174 6.53 8.82 -4.87
N ASP A 175 7.18 9.38 -3.84
CA ASP A 175 8.46 8.88 -3.32
C ASP A 175 8.31 7.44 -2.80
N GLY A 176 7.36 7.21 -1.87
CA GLY A 176 7.18 5.90 -1.25
C GLY A 176 6.76 4.80 -2.22
N CYS A 177 5.83 5.07 -3.14
CA CYS A 177 5.35 4.07 -4.11
C CYS A 177 6.44 3.69 -5.12
N ARG A 178 7.30 4.62 -5.55
CA ARG A 178 8.43 4.32 -6.44
C ARG A 178 9.40 3.36 -5.77
N ASN A 179 9.84 3.66 -4.56
CA ASN A 179 10.79 2.82 -3.83
C ASN A 179 10.17 1.47 -3.42
N LEU A 180 8.88 1.44 -3.08
CA LEU A 180 8.13 0.21 -2.84
C LEU A 180 8.13 -0.69 -4.09
N TYR A 181 7.79 -0.12 -5.25
CA TYR A 181 7.81 -0.84 -6.53
C TYR A 181 9.20 -1.43 -6.81
N GLU A 182 10.26 -0.62 -6.68
CA GLU A 182 11.63 -1.10 -6.90
C GLU A 182 12.04 -2.23 -5.95
N SER A 183 11.59 -2.18 -4.68
CA SER A 183 11.86 -3.24 -3.72
C SER A 183 11.15 -4.55 -4.10
N ILE A 184 9.90 -4.46 -4.57
CA ILE A 184 9.13 -5.64 -5.01
C ILE A 184 9.76 -6.27 -6.26
N VAL A 185 10.10 -5.47 -7.26
CA VAL A 185 10.68 -5.98 -8.52
C VAL A 185 11.98 -6.72 -8.31
N LYS A 186 12.82 -6.30 -7.34
CA LYS A 186 14.06 -7.01 -6.99
C LYS A 186 13.82 -8.42 -6.44
N THR A 187 12.61 -8.73 -6.01
CA THR A 187 12.26 -10.03 -5.39
C THR A 187 11.44 -10.93 -6.31
N LEU A 188 10.95 -10.41 -7.45
CA LEU A 188 10.19 -11.13 -8.47
C LEU A 188 11.08 -11.73 -9.57
#